data_c8593590d93be59eaec0d9bfa423c7e9
#
_entry.id   c8593590d93be59eaec0d9bfa423c7e9
#
_cell.length_a   1.000
_cell.length_b   1.000
_cell.length_c   1.000
_cell.angle_alpha   90.00
_cell.angle_beta   90.00
_cell.angle_gamma   90.00
#
_symmetry.space_group_name_H-M   'P 1'
#
loop_
_entity.id
_entity.type
_entity.pdbx_description
1 polymer ?
#
loop_
_entity_poly.entity_id
_entity_poly.type
_entity_poly.pdbx_seq_one_letter_code
_entity_poly.pdbx_strand_id
1 'polypeptide(L)'
;HKSNIPLLRRVDDKDNPIEWIASVSMLSEGWDVKNVFQIVPHEERAFNSKLLIAQVLGRGLRVPEVYKGNQPVVTVFNHDMWSRNIKHLVDEVLEIEKRIHSYPVEKKEDYNFDLHNIDYKRDEELVEYVQEDHYELLKKGYITYSSQAEAVEKSTTYTKAVSGEKDVKKTLIEFKMYSVEEVAHDVFNRLLIFDQEAGTEYSKNIPEEKIAQIIRKSLEEIKDKSGKVSEANRNQTLAAFGVVRRKGAKSLRLKIEAKDLVKVNTSEIKKSSLGVGSLRRDSTVFWDDYSMSTGEEADRKLLKELEEDESLPRSALIKIANKYNFKTPLNVVFASYKPERKFIQGLTSDEVARAIDAWIKSPDVGFYSIKYSWRKGEHPKQGSFNPDFFIKKGNDIFVVEIKMDSDVSDENRAKLRYAKEHFRKVNDLQKEQRYYFKFLSPGSFDLFFKALRNGAYKDFKSELEAKLEE
;
A
#
# COMPACT_ATOMS: atom_id res chain seq x y z
N HIS A 1 -15.49 -29.74 19.86
CA HIS A 1 -15.43 -28.60 18.91
C HIS A 1 -14.10 -28.53 18.13
N LYS A 2 -12.93 -28.72 18.77
CA LYS A 2 -11.63 -28.68 18.06
C LYS A 2 -11.42 -29.85 17.09
N SER A 3 -12.03 -31.00 17.34
CA SER A 3 -11.98 -32.20 16.48
C SER A 3 -12.67 -32.02 15.12
N ASN A 4 -13.64 -31.11 15.02
CA ASN A 4 -14.43 -30.90 13.81
C ASN A 4 -13.81 -29.86 12.84
N ILE A 5 -12.81 -29.11 13.29
CA ILE A 5 -12.15 -28.08 12.42
C ILE A 5 -11.52 -28.69 11.16
N PRO A 6 -10.80 -29.84 11.24
CA PRO A 6 -10.26 -30.47 10.03
C PRO A 6 -11.33 -30.93 9.05
N LEU A 7 -12.47 -31.43 9.53
CA LEU A 7 -13.60 -31.82 8.69
C LEU A 7 -14.26 -30.61 8.00
N LEU A 8 -14.41 -29.48 8.73
CA LEU A 8 -14.94 -28.24 8.17
C LEU A 8 -14.00 -27.61 7.10
N ARG A 9 -12.69 -27.79 7.23
CA ARG A 9 -11.72 -27.30 6.21
C ARG A 9 -11.77 -28.09 4.90
N ARG A 10 -12.29 -29.30 4.97
CA ARG A 10 -12.38 -30.22 3.83
C ARG A 10 -13.82 -30.51 3.43
N VAL A 11 -14.75 -29.58 3.74
CA VAL A 11 -16.18 -29.79 3.51
C VAL A 11 -16.55 -29.91 2.02
N ASP A 12 -15.71 -29.40 1.13
CA ASP A 12 -15.87 -29.51 -0.33
C ASP A 12 -15.37 -30.86 -0.90
N ASP A 13 -14.73 -31.71 -0.09
CA ASP A 13 -14.27 -33.04 -0.52
C ASP A 13 -15.50 -33.96 -0.70
N LYS A 14 -15.49 -34.78 -1.78
CA LYS A 14 -16.60 -35.69 -2.11
C LYS A 14 -16.97 -36.69 -1.02
N ASP A 15 -16.01 -37.07 -0.21
CA ASP A 15 -16.18 -38.09 0.83
C ASP A 15 -16.44 -37.45 2.22
N ASN A 16 -16.65 -36.15 2.27
CA ASN A 16 -16.92 -35.47 3.52
C ASN A 16 -18.37 -35.73 3.97
N PRO A 17 -18.60 -36.21 5.20
CA PRO A 17 -19.91 -36.59 5.69
C PRO A 17 -20.78 -35.38 6.13
N ILE A 18 -20.26 -34.15 6.05
CA ILE A 18 -20.98 -32.94 6.48
C ILE A 18 -21.97 -32.51 5.42
N GLU A 19 -23.26 -32.64 5.74
CA GLU A 19 -24.37 -32.15 4.88
C GLU A 19 -24.95 -30.82 5.35
N TRP A 20 -24.86 -30.54 6.66
CA TRP A 20 -25.44 -29.36 7.28
C TRP A 20 -24.45 -28.65 8.19
N ILE A 21 -24.39 -27.31 8.07
CA ILE A 21 -23.58 -26.48 8.92
C ILE A 21 -24.43 -25.39 9.54
N ALA A 22 -24.53 -25.38 10.85
CA ALA A 22 -25.13 -24.29 11.61
C ALA A 22 -24.01 -23.38 12.12
N SER A 23 -24.07 -22.10 11.80
CA SER A 23 -23.04 -21.14 12.17
C SER A 23 -23.63 -19.84 12.71
N VAL A 24 -23.01 -19.32 13.76
CA VAL A 24 -23.26 -17.97 14.29
C VAL A 24 -22.00 -17.16 14.06
N SER A 25 -22.03 -16.21 13.13
CA SER A 25 -20.92 -15.29 12.77
C SER A 25 -19.65 -15.91 12.14
N MET A 26 -19.41 -17.22 12.28
CA MET A 26 -18.17 -17.88 11.83
C MET A 26 -18.04 -17.97 10.29
N LEU A 27 -19.15 -17.81 9.57
CA LEU A 27 -19.18 -17.86 8.11
C LEU A 27 -18.79 -16.49 7.47
N SER A 28 -18.59 -15.47 8.28
CA SER A 28 -18.30 -14.12 7.80
C SER A 28 -16.83 -13.91 7.45
N GLU A 29 -15.89 -14.65 8.04
CA GLU A 29 -14.46 -14.42 7.84
C GLU A 29 -13.69 -15.70 7.49
N GLY A 30 -12.97 -15.67 6.35
CA GLY A 30 -11.85 -16.56 6.06
C GLY A 30 -12.16 -18.03 5.70
N TRP A 31 -13.43 -18.47 5.69
CA TRP A 31 -13.79 -19.83 5.33
C TRP A 31 -14.24 -19.93 3.86
N ASP A 32 -13.45 -20.60 3.04
CA ASP A 32 -13.70 -20.75 1.61
C ASP A 32 -14.41 -22.08 1.31
N VAL A 33 -15.75 -22.03 1.15
CA VAL A 33 -16.59 -23.19 0.80
C VAL A 33 -17.25 -22.94 -0.54
N LYS A 34 -17.21 -23.91 -1.42
CA LYS A 34 -17.79 -23.85 -2.78
C LYS A 34 -19.10 -24.64 -2.90
N ASN A 35 -19.30 -25.68 -2.08
CA ASN A 35 -20.46 -26.57 -2.15
C ASN A 35 -21.63 -26.10 -1.28
N VAL A 36 -22.09 -24.86 -1.48
CA VAL A 36 -23.25 -24.32 -0.75
C VAL A 36 -24.45 -24.25 -1.70
N PHE A 37 -25.43 -25.11 -1.51
CA PHE A 37 -26.63 -25.19 -2.35
C PHE A 37 -27.91 -24.70 -1.67
N GLN A 38 -27.92 -24.63 -0.34
CA GLN A 38 -29.04 -24.13 0.41
C GLN A 38 -28.58 -23.22 1.54
N ILE A 39 -29.28 -22.13 1.73
CA ILE A 39 -29.00 -21.13 2.78
C ILE A 39 -30.33 -20.94 3.55
N VAL A 40 -30.31 -21.26 4.85
CA VAL A 40 -31.46 -21.09 5.73
C VAL A 40 -31.08 -20.11 6.83
N PRO A 41 -31.47 -18.85 6.73
CA PRO A 41 -31.25 -17.87 7.80
C PRO A 41 -32.17 -18.16 8.96
N HIS A 42 -31.69 -18.14 10.21
CA HIS A 42 -32.47 -18.56 11.40
C HIS A 42 -32.62 -17.45 12.44
N GLU A 43 -31.81 -16.44 12.50
CA GLU A 43 -31.85 -15.40 13.52
C GLU A 43 -32.09 -13.99 12.98
N GLU A 44 -32.85 -13.21 13.75
CA GLU A 44 -33.18 -11.81 13.43
C GLU A 44 -31.95 -10.89 13.28
N ARG A 45 -30.86 -11.16 14.02
CA ARG A 45 -29.60 -10.41 13.94
C ARG A 45 -28.85 -10.61 12.61
N ALA A 46 -29.01 -11.79 12.00
CA ALA A 46 -28.43 -12.03 10.67
C ALA A 46 -29.06 -11.13 9.60
N PHE A 47 -30.28 -10.63 9.85
CA PHE A 47 -31.06 -9.83 8.91
C PHE A 47 -30.76 -8.34 8.95
N ASN A 48 -30.14 -7.86 10.02
CA ASN A 48 -29.78 -6.44 10.19
C ASN A 48 -28.39 -6.09 9.68
N SER A 49 -27.57 -7.08 9.30
CA SER A 49 -26.24 -6.87 8.75
C SER A 49 -26.22 -7.18 7.26
N LYS A 50 -26.34 -6.14 6.42
CA LYS A 50 -26.19 -6.24 4.96
C LYS A 50 -24.88 -6.94 4.57
N LEU A 51 -23.81 -6.71 5.32
CA LEU A 51 -22.50 -7.31 5.07
C LEU A 51 -22.51 -8.82 5.30
N LEU A 52 -23.12 -9.29 6.38
CA LEU A 52 -23.21 -10.72 6.71
C LEU A 52 -24.01 -11.48 5.65
N ILE A 53 -25.12 -10.91 5.21
CA ILE A 53 -25.96 -11.51 4.18
C ILE A 53 -25.23 -11.55 2.83
N ALA A 54 -24.60 -10.47 2.43
CA ALA A 54 -23.81 -10.42 1.19
C ALA A 54 -22.66 -11.43 1.19
N GLN A 55 -22.00 -11.64 2.34
CA GLN A 55 -20.95 -12.63 2.49
C GLN A 55 -21.47 -14.07 2.42
N VAL A 56 -22.60 -14.35 3.01
CA VAL A 56 -23.23 -15.69 3.01
C VAL A 56 -23.79 -16.00 1.61
N LEU A 57 -24.51 -15.06 1.00
CA LEU A 57 -25.02 -15.21 -0.38
C LEU A 57 -23.87 -15.33 -1.38
N GLY A 58 -22.81 -14.53 -1.23
CA GLY A 58 -21.63 -14.59 -2.08
C GLY A 58 -20.91 -15.95 -2.06
N ARG A 59 -21.07 -16.73 -0.98
CA ARG A 59 -20.56 -18.11 -0.92
C ARG A 59 -21.42 -19.07 -1.74
N GLY A 60 -22.75 -18.92 -1.67
CA GLY A 60 -23.68 -19.70 -2.49
C GLY A 60 -23.55 -19.42 -3.99
N LEU A 61 -23.04 -18.25 -4.38
CA LEU A 61 -22.80 -17.90 -5.79
C LEU A 61 -21.49 -18.48 -6.34
N ARG A 62 -20.69 -19.18 -5.55
CA ARG A 62 -19.48 -19.86 -6.02
C ARG A 62 -19.87 -21.15 -6.73
N VAL A 63 -19.33 -21.31 -7.93
CA VAL A 63 -19.56 -22.53 -8.73
C VAL A 63 -18.51 -23.58 -8.38
N PRO A 64 -18.89 -24.75 -7.85
CA PRO A 64 -17.95 -25.84 -7.65
C PRO A 64 -17.34 -26.33 -8.97
N GLU A 65 -16.08 -26.75 -8.96
CA GLU A 65 -15.37 -27.18 -10.17
C GLU A 65 -16.01 -28.37 -10.90
N VAL A 66 -16.81 -29.14 -10.20
CA VAL A 66 -17.54 -30.30 -10.75
C VAL A 66 -18.65 -29.89 -11.74
N TYR A 67 -19.11 -28.64 -11.66
CA TYR A 67 -20.21 -28.13 -12.49
C TYR A 67 -19.75 -27.33 -13.71
N LYS A 68 -18.59 -27.65 -14.26
CA LYS A 68 -18.11 -27.03 -15.51
C LYS A 68 -19.12 -27.22 -16.64
N GLY A 69 -19.83 -26.16 -16.99
CA GLY A 69 -20.81 -26.13 -18.08
C GLY A 69 -22.29 -26.09 -17.69
N ASN A 70 -22.63 -26.38 -16.45
CA ASN A 70 -24.00 -26.23 -15.92
C ASN A 70 -24.01 -25.18 -14.81
N GLN A 71 -24.98 -24.29 -14.84
CA GLN A 71 -25.13 -23.30 -13.78
C GLN A 71 -25.87 -23.94 -12.61
N PRO A 72 -25.22 -24.18 -11.45
CA PRO A 72 -25.89 -24.72 -10.28
C PRO A 72 -26.83 -23.69 -9.69
N VAL A 73 -27.90 -24.17 -9.06
CA VAL A 73 -28.93 -23.34 -8.40
C VAL A 73 -28.69 -23.34 -6.90
N VAL A 74 -28.66 -22.17 -6.30
CA VAL A 74 -28.65 -22.00 -4.84
C VAL A 74 -30.02 -21.59 -4.37
N THR A 75 -30.56 -22.32 -3.43
CA THR A 75 -31.87 -22.03 -2.83
C THR A 75 -31.67 -21.26 -1.51
N VAL A 76 -32.21 -20.05 -1.45
CA VAL A 76 -32.24 -19.26 -0.23
C VAL A 76 -33.66 -19.31 0.34
N PHE A 77 -33.81 -19.88 1.52
CA PHE A 77 -35.12 -19.94 2.16
C PHE A 77 -35.50 -18.57 2.74
N ASN A 78 -36.70 -18.14 2.43
CA ASN A 78 -37.21 -16.84 2.86
C ASN A 78 -37.75 -16.91 4.28
N HIS A 79 -37.59 -15.83 5.03
CA HIS A 79 -38.23 -15.61 6.35
C HIS A 79 -39.04 -14.34 6.26
N ASP A 80 -40.18 -14.27 6.93
CA ASP A 80 -41.15 -13.16 6.84
C ASP A 80 -40.53 -11.78 7.10
N MET A 81 -39.49 -11.72 7.93
CA MET A 81 -38.70 -10.50 8.18
C MET A 81 -37.76 -10.12 7.03
N TRP A 82 -37.51 -11.05 6.13
CA TRP A 82 -36.58 -10.90 5.01
C TRP A 82 -37.22 -10.42 3.72
N SER A 83 -38.50 -10.76 3.53
CA SER A 83 -39.16 -10.59 2.23
C SER A 83 -39.08 -9.16 1.66
N ARG A 84 -39.00 -8.17 2.54
CA ARG A 84 -38.85 -6.76 2.15
C ARG A 84 -37.39 -6.37 1.81
N ASN A 85 -36.42 -7.02 2.43
CA ASN A 85 -35.00 -6.68 2.27
C ASN A 85 -34.27 -7.55 1.22
N ILE A 86 -34.77 -8.77 0.94
CA ILE A 86 -34.18 -9.66 -0.06
C ILE A 86 -34.24 -9.06 -1.46
N LYS A 87 -35.35 -8.42 -1.83
CA LYS A 87 -35.43 -7.81 -3.16
C LYS A 87 -34.34 -6.77 -3.37
N HIS A 88 -34.15 -5.88 -2.41
CA HIS A 88 -33.06 -4.91 -2.44
C HIS A 88 -31.67 -5.57 -2.45
N LEU A 89 -31.53 -6.70 -1.77
CA LEU A 89 -30.28 -7.43 -1.68
C LEU A 89 -29.96 -8.24 -2.93
N VAL A 90 -30.98 -8.86 -3.54
CA VAL A 90 -30.86 -9.54 -4.83
C VAL A 90 -30.56 -8.51 -5.92
N ASP A 91 -31.23 -7.38 -5.89
CA ASP A 91 -30.97 -6.27 -6.80
C ASP A 91 -29.54 -5.74 -6.59
N GLU A 92 -29.08 -5.60 -5.34
CA GLU A 92 -27.71 -5.18 -5.00
C GLU A 92 -26.65 -6.23 -5.40
N VAL A 93 -26.98 -7.53 -5.29
CA VAL A 93 -26.11 -8.64 -5.74
C VAL A 93 -26.09 -8.75 -7.27
N LEU A 94 -27.22 -8.57 -7.93
CA LEU A 94 -27.30 -8.52 -9.40
C LEU A 94 -26.61 -7.27 -9.96
N GLU A 95 -26.66 -6.16 -9.22
CA GLU A 95 -25.90 -4.95 -9.57
C GLU A 95 -24.41 -5.09 -9.32
N ILE A 96 -23.96 -5.92 -8.39
CA ILE A 96 -22.55 -6.30 -8.24
C ILE A 96 -22.05 -7.03 -9.49
N GLU A 97 -22.90 -7.72 -10.23
CA GLU A 97 -22.54 -8.32 -11.52
C GLU A 97 -22.43 -7.30 -12.65
N LYS A 98 -23.15 -6.18 -12.59
CA LYS A 98 -22.98 -5.08 -13.56
C LYS A 98 -21.69 -4.33 -13.25
N ARG A 99 -20.74 -4.42 -14.16
CA ARG A 99 -19.41 -3.80 -14.01
C ARG A 99 -19.08 -2.93 -15.19
N ILE A 100 -18.57 -1.75 -14.90
CA ILE A 100 -17.97 -0.86 -15.91
C ILE A 100 -16.51 -1.25 -16.03
N HIS A 101 -15.98 -1.26 -17.26
CA HIS A 101 -14.61 -1.64 -17.50
C HIS A 101 -13.76 -0.45 -17.97
N SER A 102 -12.54 -0.37 -17.43
CA SER A 102 -11.52 0.61 -17.81
C SER A 102 -10.39 -0.10 -18.55
N TYR A 103 -10.04 0.38 -19.71
CA TYR A 103 -8.96 -0.14 -20.55
C TYR A 103 -8.48 0.93 -21.54
N PRO A 104 -7.24 0.82 -22.08
CA PRO A 104 -6.75 1.71 -23.12
C PRO A 104 -7.54 1.53 -24.42
N VAL A 105 -7.84 2.64 -25.13
CA VAL A 105 -8.58 2.63 -26.39
C VAL A 105 -7.79 3.25 -27.54
N GLU A 106 -7.89 2.65 -28.74
CA GLU A 106 -7.16 3.10 -29.94
C GLU A 106 -7.36 4.59 -30.26
N LYS A 107 -8.56 5.11 -30.11
CA LYS A 107 -8.83 6.54 -30.36
C LYS A 107 -8.06 7.51 -29.48
N LYS A 108 -7.47 7.02 -28.40
CA LYS A 108 -6.67 7.79 -27.44
C LYS A 108 -5.22 7.36 -27.39
N GLU A 109 -4.74 6.68 -28.42
CA GLU A 109 -3.34 6.20 -28.50
C GLU A 109 -2.33 7.34 -28.38
N ASP A 110 -2.65 8.56 -28.82
CA ASP A 110 -1.83 9.75 -28.71
C ASP A 110 -1.52 10.12 -27.23
N TYR A 111 -2.30 9.63 -26.29
CA TYR A 111 -2.09 9.83 -24.85
C TYR A 111 -1.29 8.70 -24.19
N ASN A 112 -0.89 7.67 -24.95
CA ASN A 112 0.01 6.67 -24.44
C ASN A 112 1.43 7.23 -24.27
N PHE A 113 2.10 6.77 -23.25
CA PHE A 113 3.49 7.11 -23.00
C PHE A 113 4.22 6.01 -22.26
N ASP A 114 5.54 6.00 -22.43
CA ASP A 114 6.41 5.07 -21.75
C ASP A 114 6.71 5.55 -20.34
N LEU A 115 6.83 4.61 -19.44
CA LEU A 115 7.34 4.78 -18.09
C LEU A 115 8.53 3.86 -17.88
N HIS A 116 9.53 4.34 -17.16
CA HIS A 116 10.67 3.53 -16.78
C HIS A 116 10.48 3.01 -15.36
N ASN A 117 10.68 1.72 -15.18
CA ASN A 117 10.70 1.04 -13.88
C ASN A 117 12.03 0.31 -13.71
N ILE A 118 12.38 -0.05 -12.50
CA ILE A 118 13.55 -0.85 -12.19
C ILE A 118 13.09 -2.26 -11.83
N ASP A 119 13.59 -3.24 -12.56
CA ASP A 119 13.46 -4.63 -12.15
C ASP A 119 14.49 -4.91 -11.05
N TYR A 120 13.98 -5.19 -9.85
CA TYR A 120 14.81 -5.52 -8.69
C TYR A 120 14.96 -7.03 -8.61
N LYS A 121 16.15 -7.53 -8.90
CA LYS A 121 16.47 -8.93 -8.62
C LYS A 121 16.52 -9.15 -7.11
N ARG A 122 15.76 -10.12 -6.67
CA ARG A 122 15.72 -10.59 -5.30
C ARG A 122 16.65 -11.80 -5.21
N ASP A 123 17.89 -11.57 -4.80
CA ASP A 123 18.78 -12.68 -4.46
C ASP A 123 18.61 -13.02 -2.99
N GLU A 124 18.16 -14.22 -2.74
CA GLU A 124 18.11 -14.83 -1.40
C GLU A 124 19.45 -15.47 -1.13
N GLU A 125 20.34 -14.74 -0.48
CA GLU A 125 21.63 -15.29 -0.08
C GLU A 125 21.48 -15.92 1.31
N LEU A 126 21.64 -17.24 1.38
CA LEU A 126 21.77 -17.95 2.64
C LEU A 126 23.14 -17.62 3.23
N VAL A 127 23.18 -16.64 4.12
CA VAL A 127 24.41 -16.32 4.84
C VAL A 127 24.50 -17.24 6.06
N GLU A 128 25.41 -18.19 6.02
CA GLU A 128 25.86 -18.87 7.22
C GLU A 128 26.71 -17.90 8.03
N TYR A 129 26.23 -17.52 9.21
CA TYR A 129 27.05 -16.74 10.13
C TYR A 129 28.16 -17.64 10.68
N VAL A 130 29.36 -17.45 10.16
CA VAL A 130 30.54 -18.11 10.66
C VAL A 130 30.85 -17.59 12.07
N GLN A 131 31.31 -18.48 12.92
CA GLN A 131 31.54 -18.31 14.35
C GLN A 131 32.59 -17.21 14.68
N GLU A 132 33.22 -16.60 13.70
CA GLU A 132 34.32 -15.65 13.86
C GLU A 132 33.87 -14.22 14.27
N ASP A 133 32.70 -13.76 13.84
CA ASP A 133 32.29 -12.37 14.07
C ASP A 133 32.06 -12.02 15.56
N HIS A 134 31.59 -12.96 16.36
CA HIS A 134 31.36 -12.66 17.75
C HIS A 134 32.65 -12.68 18.62
N TYR A 135 33.66 -13.45 18.21
CA TYR A 135 34.98 -13.37 18.83
C TYR A 135 35.68 -12.03 18.52
N GLU A 136 35.45 -11.48 17.34
CA GLU A 136 35.97 -10.16 16.96
C GLU A 136 35.38 -9.04 17.82
N LEU A 137 34.08 -9.05 18.08
CA LEU A 137 33.44 -8.08 18.98
C LEU A 137 34.06 -8.10 20.38
N LEU A 138 34.27 -9.30 20.95
CA LEU A 138 34.85 -9.47 22.27
C LEU A 138 36.37 -9.17 22.30
N LYS A 139 37.08 -9.42 21.19
CA LYS A 139 38.50 -9.05 21.04
C LYS A 139 38.68 -7.56 20.85
N LYS A 140 37.86 -6.94 19.98
CA LYS A 140 37.87 -5.51 19.67
C LYS A 140 37.44 -4.69 20.86
N GLY A 141 36.47 -5.20 21.63
CA GLY A 141 35.95 -4.64 22.86
C GLY A 141 35.09 -3.38 22.65
N TYR A 142 34.69 -3.08 21.42
CA TYR A 142 33.77 -1.98 21.10
C TYR A 142 32.97 -2.27 19.84
N ILE A 143 31.84 -1.58 19.68
CA ILE A 143 30.95 -1.61 18.54
C ILE A 143 31.16 -0.31 17.75
N THR A 144 31.19 -0.38 16.44
CA THR A 144 31.28 0.83 15.61
C THR A 144 29.96 1.56 15.64
N TYR A 145 29.88 2.65 16.43
CA TYR A 145 28.71 3.50 16.54
C TYR A 145 28.71 4.58 15.46
N SER A 146 27.52 5.04 15.11
CA SER A 146 27.32 6.25 14.33
C SER A 146 27.43 7.47 15.27
N SER A 147 27.90 8.61 14.77
CA SER A 147 27.85 9.86 15.54
C SER A 147 26.40 10.14 15.94
N GLN A 148 26.21 10.62 17.17
CA GLN A 148 24.89 10.87 17.74
C GLN A 148 24.79 12.27 18.31
N ALA A 149 23.56 12.76 18.44
CA ALA A 149 23.22 14.01 19.08
C ALA A 149 21.92 13.83 19.86
N GLU A 150 21.73 14.55 20.95
CA GLU A 150 20.48 14.51 21.74
C GLU A 150 19.34 15.21 21.00
N ALA A 151 19.65 16.24 20.20
CA ALA A 151 18.70 16.95 19.38
C ALA A 151 19.35 17.55 18.14
N VAL A 152 18.60 17.67 17.06
CA VAL A 152 19.01 18.33 15.82
C VAL A 152 17.92 19.30 15.35
N GLU A 153 18.31 20.53 15.02
CA GLU A 153 17.39 21.46 14.37
C GLU A 153 17.31 21.16 12.87
N LYS A 154 16.13 20.77 12.41
CA LYS A 154 15.83 20.54 10.98
C LYS A 154 15.01 21.69 10.44
N SER A 155 15.47 22.30 9.36
CA SER A 155 14.71 23.30 8.58
C SER A 155 14.09 22.67 7.36
N THR A 156 12.78 22.77 7.23
CA THR A 156 12.04 22.25 6.07
C THR A 156 11.27 23.39 5.41
N THR A 157 11.53 23.63 4.13
CA THR A 157 10.80 24.63 3.33
C THR A 157 9.61 23.97 2.67
N TYR A 158 8.41 24.54 2.82
CA TYR A 158 7.18 24.06 2.19
C TYR A 158 6.33 25.23 1.68
N THR A 159 5.37 24.93 0.81
CA THR A 159 4.43 25.93 0.27
C THR A 159 3.12 25.87 1.06
N LYS A 160 2.72 26.98 1.68
CA LYS A 160 1.47 27.07 2.46
C LYS A 160 0.25 26.92 1.55
N ALA A 161 -0.69 26.08 1.96
CA ALA A 161 -1.91 25.81 1.19
C ALA A 161 -2.81 27.05 1.04
N VAL A 162 -2.82 27.94 2.03
CA VAL A 162 -3.71 29.11 2.06
C VAL A 162 -3.11 30.31 1.30
N SER A 163 -1.81 30.61 1.50
CA SER A 163 -1.19 31.80 0.92
C SER A 163 -0.41 31.55 -0.37
N GLY A 164 -0.03 30.30 -0.65
CA GLY A 164 0.85 29.96 -1.77
C GLY A 164 2.30 30.38 -1.59
N GLU A 165 2.66 30.93 -0.44
CA GLU A 165 4.00 31.39 -0.12
C GLU A 165 4.87 30.23 0.38
N LYS A 166 6.18 30.31 0.10
CA LYS A 166 7.15 29.39 0.70
C LYS A 166 7.40 29.80 2.15
N ASP A 167 7.33 28.85 3.05
CA ASP A 167 7.67 29.05 4.46
C ASP A 167 8.72 28.03 4.90
N VAL A 168 9.43 28.37 5.96
CA VAL A 168 10.48 27.52 6.55
C VAL A 168 10.03 27.09 7.94
N LYS A 169 9.73 25.81 8.06
CA LYS A 169 9.47 25.21 9.37
C LYS A 169 10.78 24.74 9.98
N LYS A 170 11.10 25.27 11.14
CA LYS A 170 12.19 24.79 11.96
C LYS A 170 11.62 23.84 13.02
N THR A 171 12.09 22.63 13.03
CA THR A 171 11.67 21.60 13.95
C THR A 171 12.89 21.14 14.75
N LEU A 172 12.82 21.21 16.06
CA LEU A 172 13.79 20.58 16.94
C LEU A 172 13.40 19.10 17.06
N ILE A 173 14.25 18.23 16.54
CA ILE A 173 14.08 16.79 16.66
C ILE A 173 14.92 16.33 17.85
N GLU A 174 14.24 15.94 18.91
CA GLU A 174 14.86 15.30 20.06
C GLU A 174 14.92 13.80 19.82
N PHE A 175 16.11 13.24 19.97
CA PHE A 175 16.29 11.80 19.84
C PHE A 175 16.13 11.13 21.19
N LYS A 176 15.47 9.97 21.18
CA LYS A 176 15.37 9.16 22.38
C LYS A 176 16.75 8.62 22.73
N MET A 177 17.19 8.95 23.95
CA MET A 177 18.48 8.54 24.49
C MET A 177 18.26 7.56 25.66
N TYR A 178 19.13 6.59 25.77
CA TYR A 178 19.12 5.54 26.80
C TYR A 178 20.40 5.62 27.63
N SER A 179 20.36 5.27 28.90
CA SER A 179 21.60 5.10 29.67
C SER A 179 22.37 3.86 29.19
N VAL A 180 23.66 3.84 29.46
CA VAL A 180 24.51 2.67 29.16
C VAL A 180 24.00 1.44 29.91
N GLU A 181 23.55 1.62 31.13
CA GLU A 181 23.04 0.58 32.02
C GLU A 181 21.74 -0.02 31.48
N GLU A 182 20.80 0.82 30.99
CA GLU A 182 19.56 0.34 30.39
C GLU A 182 19.85 -0.52 29.15
N VAL A 183 20.76 -0.09 28.27
CA VAL A 183 21.11 -0.83 27.07
C VAL A 183 21.83 -2.13 27.39
N ALA A 184 22.73 -2.11 28.37
CA ALA A 184 23.45 -3.31 28.84
C ALA A 184 22.48 -4.33 29.45
N HIS A 185 21.55 -3.86 30.27
CA HIS A 185 20.49 -4.68 30.85
C HIS A 185 19.58 -5.33 29.80
N ASP A 186 19.14 -4.54 28.81
CA ASP A 186 18.35 -5.07 27.69
C ASP A 186 19.07 -6.20 26.92
N VAL A 187 20.36 -6.02 26.66
CA VAL A 187 21.19 -7.04 25.98
C VAL A 187 21.32 -8.29 26.85
N PHE A 188 21.64 -8.09 28.14
CA PHE A 188 21.85 -9.17 29.08
C PHE A 188 20.58 -10.01 29.29
N ASN A 189 19.43 -9.38 29.46
CA ASN A 189 18.14 -10.08 29.56
C ASN A 189 17.85 -10.93 28.31
N ARG A 190 18.19 -10.41 27.14
CA ARG A 190 18.04 -11.18 25.90
C ARG A 190 18.99 -12.38 25.82
N LEU A 191 20.19 -12.27 26.36
CA LEU A 191 21.12 -13.42 26.47
C LEU A 191 20.60 -14.45 27.45
N LEU A 192 20.04 -14.03 28.60
CA LEU A 192 19.42 -14.94 29.58
C LEU A 192 18.26 -15.72 29.00
N ILE A 193 17.34 -15.03 28.30
CA ILE A 193 16.20 -15.70 27.65
C ILE A 193 16.72 -16.72 26.62
N PHE A 194 17.73 -16.35 25.85
CA PHE A 194 18.30 -17.24 24.86
C PHE A 194 18.99 -18.46 25.49
N ASP A 195 19.70 -18.28 26.58
CA ASP A 195 20.33 -19.39 27.32
C ASP A 195 19.28 -20.38 27.84
N GLN A 196 18.13 -19.86 28.31
CA GLN A 196 17.00 -20.69 28.74
C GLN A 196 16.37 -21.48 27.60
N GLU A 197 16.21 -20.85 26.43
CA GLU A 197 15.59 -21.49 25.26
C GLU A 197 16.51 -22.46 24.54
N ALA A 198 17.80 -22.14 24.45
CA ALA A 198 18.79 -22.92 23.66
C ALA A 198 19.73 -23.78 24.48
N GLY A 199 19.66 -23.75 25.82
CA GLY A 199 20.52 -24.50 26.70
C GLY A 199 22.00 -24.08 26.62
N THR A 200 22.25 -22.78 26.36
CA THR A 200 23.59 -22.22 26.26
C THR A 200 23.99 -21.46 27.54
N GLU A 201 25.22 -21.02 27.64
CA GLU A 201 25.76 -20.31 28.82
C GLU A 201 26.39 -18.95 28.46
N TYR A 202 25.83 -18.25 27.46
CA TYR A 202 26.38 -16.98 27.02
C TYR A 202 26.35 -15.89 28.10
N SER A 203 25.29 -15.84 28.91
CA SER A 203 25.16 -14.86 30.02
C SER A 203 26.22 -15.05 31.10
N LYS A 204 26.70 -16.27 31.33
CA LYS A 204 27.82 -16.52 32.26
C LYS A 204 29.14 -15.98 31.72
N ASN A 205 29.36 -16.07 30.42
CA ASN A 205 30.61 -15.66 29.78
C ASN A 205 30.65 -14.18 29.43
N ILE A 206 29.48 -13.55 29.30
CA ILE A 206 29.29 -12.13 28.95
C ILE A 206 28.36 -11.49 29.99
N PRO A 207 28.88 -11.19 31.20
CA PRO A 207 28.09 -10.55 32.24
C PRO A 207 27.71 -9.11 31.84
N GLU A 208 26.64 -8.60 32.42
CA GLU A 208 26.08 -7.27 32.14
C GLU A 208 27.12 -6.15 32.22
N GLU A 209 28.03 -6.22 33.22
CA GLU A 209 29.13 -5.28 33.39
C GLU A 209 30.07 -5.22 32.17
N LYS A 210 30.38 -6.37 31.58
CA LYS A 210 31.22 -6.47 30.36
C LYS A 210 30.50 -5.84 29.15
N ILE A 211 29.20 -5.99 29.05
CA ILE A 211 28.38 -5.36 28.02
C ILE A 211 28.44 -3.84 28.18
N ALA A 212 28.24 -3.35 29.40
CA ALA A 212 28.32 -1.92 29.73
C ALA A 212 29.71 -1.33 29.39
N GLN A 213 30.79 -2.05 29.68
CA GLN A 213 32.14 -1.65 29.28
C GLN A 213 32.33 -1.51 27.79
N ILE A 214 31.81 -2.49 27.01
CA ILE A 214 31.85 -2.43 25.53
C ILE A 214 31.07 -1.22 25.00
N ILE A 215 29.92 -0.94 25.57
CA ILE A 215 29.10 0.21 25.19
C ILE A 215 29.83 1.54 25.49
N ARG A 216 30.41 1.68 26.70
CA ARG A 216 31.20 2.89 27.10
C ARG A 216 32.36 3.10 26.14
N LYS A 217 33.11 2.04 25.83
CA LYS A 217 34.22 2.11 24.88
C LYS A 217 33.75 2.48 23.47
N SER A 218 32.57 2.01 23.07
CA SER A 218 31.97 2.38 21.77
C SER A 218 31.60 3.87 21.69
N LEU A 219 31.17 4.47 22.81
CA LEU A 219 30.90 5.92 22.91
C LEU A 219 32.22 6.72 22.88
N GLU A 220 33.28 6.24 23.55
CA GLU A 220 34.59 6.86 23.51
C GLU A 220 35.18 6.91 22.11
N GLU A 221 35.03 5.86 21.30
CA GLU A 221 35.48 5.81 19.90
C GLU A 221 34.83 6.88 19.01
N ILE A 222 33.58 7.24 19.26
CA ILE A 222 32.89 8.34 18.56
C ILE A 222 33.07 9.69 19.28
N LYS A 223 33.91 9.75 20.33
CA LYS A 223 34.19 10.93 21.16
C LYS A 223 32.94 11.52 21.82
N ASP A 224 31.93 10.69 22.08
CA ASP A 224 30.72 11.08 22.78
C ASP A 224 30.96 11.04 24.30
N LYS A 225 30.72 12.17 24.99
CA LYS A 225 30.89 12.32 26.42
C LYS A 225 29.55 12.34 27.19
N SER A 226 28.43 12.18 26.49
CA SER A 226 27.10 12.28 27.12
C SER A 226 26.81 11.13 28.07
N GLY A 227 27.49 9.99 27.90
CA GLY A 227 27.20 8.76 28.63
C GLY A 227 25.85 8.14 28.30
N LYS A 228 25.22 8.62 27.22
CA LYS A 228 23.93 8.13 26.70
C LYS A 228 24.10 7.50 25.33
N VAL A 229 23.20 6.61 24.99
CA VAL A 229 23.19 5.87 23.73
C VAL A 229 21.94 6.24 22.94
N SER A 230 22.09 6.67 21.70
CA SER A 230 20.96 6.94 20.82
C SER A 230 20.22 5.65 20.45
N GLU A 231 18.97 5.77 20.05
CA GLU A 231 18.17 4.62 19.60
C GLU A 231 18.84 3.86 18.43
N ALA A 232 19.50 4.58 17.51
CA ALA A 232 20.25 3.98 16.42
C ALA A 232 21.41 3.12 16.93
N ASN A 233 22.22 3.66 17.84
CA ASN A 233 23.36 2.95 18.43
C ASN A 233 22.92 1.83 19.39
N ARG A 234 21.80 1.99 20.11
CA ARG A 234 21.16 0.90 20.87
C ARG A 234 20.80 -0.26 19.94
N ASN A 235 20.18 0.02 18.79
CA ASN A 235 19.84 -1.00 17.82
C ASN A 235 21.08 -1.69 17.23
N GLN A 236 22.17 -0.94 17.00
CA GLN A 236 23.46 -1.51 16.60
C GLN A 236 24.03 -2.43 17.68
N THR A 237 23.92 -2.04 18.96
CA THR A 237 24.34 -2.88 20.11
C THR A 237 23.53 -4.18 20.13
N LEU A 238 22.21 -4.08 20.08
CA LEU A 238 21.33 -5.25 20.06
C LEU A 238 21.62 -6.18 18.86
N ALA A 239 21.97 -5.62 17.71
CA ALA A 239 22.34 -6.38 16.53
C ALA A 239 23.70 -7.07 16.70
N ALA A 240 24.70 -6.37 17.24
CA ALA A 240 26.04 -6.90 17.47
C ALA A 240 26.02 -8.09 18.44
N PHE A 241 25.29 -7.97 19.56
CA PHE A 241 25.08 -9.10 20.49
C PHE A 241 24.05 -10.11 19.97
N GLY A 242 23.20 -9.74 19.03
CA GLY A 242 22.30 -10.68 18.33
C GLY A 242 23.02 -11.71 17.48
N VAL A 243 24.21 -11.40 16.99
CA VAL A 243 25.09 -12.35 16.28
C VAL A 243 25.55 -13.46 17.21
N VAL A 244 25.86 -13.15 18.46
CA VAL A 244 26.19 -14.14 19.49
C VAL A 244 25.06 -15.14 19.74
N ARG A 245 23.80 -14.70 19.62
CA ARG A 245 22.59 -15.55 19.76
C ARG A 245 22.35 -16.52 18.63
N ARG A 246 22.97 -16.33 17.47
CA ARG A 246 22.65 -17.06 16.22
C ARG A 246 23.67 -18.17 15.90
N LYS A 247 24.23 -18.81 16.89
CA LYS A 247 25.14 -19.95 16.69
C LYS A 247 24.41 -21.05 15.87
N GLY A 248 24.78 -21.19 14.60
CA GLY A 248 24.18 -22.17 13.70
C GLY A 248 22.87 -21.79 13.04
N ALA A 249 22.36 -20.55 13.21
CA ALA A 249 21.18 -20.10 12.51
C ALA A 249 21.56 -19.60 11.10
N LYS A 250 20.95 -20.20 10.10
CA LYS A 250 20.98 -19.69 8.72
C LYS A 250 20.05 -18.48 8.66
N SER A 251 20.57 -17.29 8.42
CA SER A 251 19.72 -16.13 8.16
C SER A 251 19.61 -15.84 6.68
N LEU A 252 18.39 -15.64 6.24
CA LEU A 252 18.12 -15.21 4.88
C LEU A 252 18.42 -13.72 4.79
N ARG A 253 19.48 -13.35 4.10
CA ARG A 253 19.76 -11.96 3.78
C ARG A 253 19.16 -11.65 2.41
N LEU A 254 18.14 -10.80 2.41
CA LEU A 254 17.58 -10.28 1.17
C LEU A 254 18.49 -9.18 0.63
N LYS A 255 19.23 -9.50 -0.41
CA LYS A 255 19.96 -8.49 -1.18
C LYS A 255 19.08 -8.08 -2.36
N ILE A 256 18.61 -6.84 -2.34
CA ILE A 256 17.83 -6.28 -3.44
C ILE A 256 18.81 -5.48 -4.30
N GLU A 257 19.15 -6.01 -5.45
CA GLU A 257 19.96 -5.30 -6.45
C GLU A 257 19.08 -4.78 -7.57
N ALA A 258 19.31 -3.53 -7.99
CA ALA A 258 18.70 -3.01 -9.21
C ALA A 258 19.35 -3.73 -10.39
N LYS A 259 18.57 -4.49 -11.16
CA LYS A 259 19.08 -5.31 -12.24
C LYS A 259 19.04 -4.56 -13.57
N ASP A 260 17.84 -4.27 -14.01
CA ASP A 260 17.63 -3.68 -15.33
C ASP A 260 16.57 -2.58 -15.28
N LEU A 261 16.74 -1.61 -16.17
CA LEU A 261 15.69 -0.62 -16.44
C LEU A 261 14.69 -1.22 -17.41
N VAL A 262 13.43 -1.27 -17.02
CA VAL A 262 12.33 -1.82 -17.83
C VAL A 262 11.43 -0.68 -18.27
N LYS A 263 11.02 -0.68 -19.54
CA LYS A 263 9.98 0.22 -20.05
C LYS A 263 8.61 -0.42 -19.87
N VAL A 264 7.65 0.35 -19.38
CA VAL A 264 6.24 -0.02 -19.24
C VAL A 264 5.43 1.00 -20.02
N ASN A 265 4.73 0.56 -21.05
CA ASN A 265 3.87 1.46 -21.82
C ASN A 265 2.46 1.51 -21.23
N THR A 266 1.84 2.69 -21.20
CA THR A 266 0.48 2.85 -20.69
C THR A 266 -0.58 2.13 -21.51
N SER A 267 -0.29 1.75 -22.76
CA SER A 267 -1.16 0.88 -23.57
C SER A 267 -1.26 -0.56 -23.08
N GLU A 268 -0.30 -0.99 -22.24
CA GLU A 268 -0.24 -2.35 -21.69
C GLU A 268 -1.05 -2.50 -20.38
N ILE A 269 -1.71 -1.44 -19.96
CA ILE A 269 -2.56 -1.47 -18.76
C ILE A 269 -3.67 -2.49 -18.95
N LYS A 270 -3.73 -3.44 -18.01
CA LYS A 270 -4.75 -4.48 -18.02
C LYS A 270 -6.13 -3.90 -17.73
N LYS A 271 -7.14 -4.50 -18.38
CA LYS A 271 -8.55 -4.18 -18.14
C LYS A 271 -8.86 -4.30 -16.65
N SER A 272 -9.37 -3.23 -16.07
CA SER A 272 -9.90 -3.19 -14.70
C SER A 272 -11.40 -3.01 -14.70
N SER A 273 -12.07 -3.26 -13.61
CA SER A 273 -13.53 -3.15 -13.55
C SER A 273 -14.01 -2.59 -12.21
N LEU A 274 -15.08 -1.80 -12.27
CA LEU A 274 -15.78 -1.26 -11.10
C LEU A 274 -17.23 -1.75 -11.10
N GLY A 275 -17.68 -2.34 -10.00
CA GLY A 275 -19.08 -2.76 -9.83
C GLY A 275 -19.99 -1.55 -9.58
N VAL A 276 -21.20 -1.58 -10.12
CA VAL A 276 -22.20 -0.51 -9.94
C VAL A 276 -22.51 -0.25 -8.47
N GLY A 277 -22.52 -1.28 -7.63
CA GLY A 277 -22.68 -1.12 -6.18
C GLY A 277 -21.62 -0.23 -5.51
N SER A 278 -20.43 -0.06 -6.11
CA SER A 278 -19.40 0.84 -5.62
C SER A 278 -19.71 2.30 -5.91
N LEU A 279 -20.44 2.58 -7.00
CA LEU A 279 -20.90 3.94 -7.34
C LEU A 279 -21.89 4.47 -6.31
N ARG A 280 -22.75 3.60 -5.78
CA ARG A 280 -23.68 3.94 -4.70
C ARG A 280 -22.99 4.23 -3.38
N ARG A 281 -21.78 3.68 -3.17
CA ARG A 281 -21.01 3.81 -1.93
C ARG A 281 -20.03 4.98 -1.90
N ASP A 282 -19.82 5.70 -2.97
CA ASP A 282 -18.96 6.89 -3.10
C ASP A 282 -17.83 6.79 -4.15
N SER A 283 -17.79 5.73 -4.96
CA SER A 283 -16.91 5.67 -6.13
C SER A 283 -17.45 6.55 -7.25
N THR A 284 -16.54 7.00 -8.12
CA THR A 284 -16.86 7.86 -9.26
C THR A 284 -16.27 7.29 -10.54
N VAL A 285 -17.00 7.39 -11.63
CA VAL A 285 -16.53 7.14 -12.99
C VAL A 285 -16.39 8.47 -13.72
N PHE A 286 -15.20 8.72 -14.26
CA PHE A 286 -14.93 9.80 -15.19
C PHE A 286 -14.89 9.26 -16.61
N TRP A 287 -15.56 9.90 -17.54
CA TRP A 287 -15.65 9.47 -18.93
C TRP A 287 -15.95 10.62 -19.88
N ASP A 288 -15.78 10.37 -21.19
CA ASP A 288 -16.21 11.28 -22.25
C ASP A 288 -16.94 10.50 -23.37
N ASP A 289 -17.73 11.19 -24.18
CA ASP A 289 -18.46 10.54 -25.30
C ASP A 289 -17.51 10.02 -26.38
N TYR A 290 -16.34 10.63 -26.51
CA TYR A 290 -15.38 10.29 -27.54
C TYR A 290 -14.72 8.94 -27.28
N SER A 291 -14.27 8.70 -26.07
CA SER A 291 -13.64 7.44 -25.68
C SER A 291 -14.61 6.26 -25.73
N MET A 292 -15.86 6.49 -25.33
CA MET A 292 -16.89 5.45 -25.30
C MET A 292 -17.49 5.09 -26.66
N SER A 293 -17.19 5.87 -27.72
CA SER A 293 -17.72 5.59 -29.07
C SER A 293 -17.16 4.33 -29.72
N THR A 294 -16.04 3.81 -29.21
CA THR A 294 -15.37 2.57 -29.69
C THR A 294 -15.29 1.48 -28.63
N GLY A 295 -15.79 1.75 -27.42
CA GLY A 295 -15.82 0.76 -26.36
C GLY A 295 -16.80 -0.38 -26.64
N GLU A 296 -16.74 -1.41 -25.80
CA GLU A 296 -17.71 -2.48 -25.81
C GLU A 296 -19.12 -1.90 -25.67
N GLU A 297 -20.03 -2.33 -26.52
CA GLU A 297 -21.40 -1.81 -26.56
C GLU A 297 -22.12 -1.97 -25.23
N ALA A 298 -21.77 -3.01 -24.47
CA ALA A 298 -22.29 -3.28 -23.13
C ALA A 298 -21.91 -2.18 -22.10
N ASP A 299 -20.64 -1.73 -22.08
CA ASP A 299 -20.20 -0.68 -21.15
C ASP A 299 -20.86 0.66 -21.48
N ARG A 300 -21.01 0.98 -22.78
CA ARG A 300 -21.70 2.20 -23.23
C ARG A 300 -23.19 2.18 -22.87
N LYS A 301 -23.84 1.04 -23.06
CA LYS A 301 -25.25 0.86 -22.68
C LYS A 301 -25.43 1.01 -21.18
N LEU A 302 -24.56 0.35 -20.41
CA LEU A 302 -24.58 0.44 -18.94
C LEU A 302 -24.39 1.87 -18.44
N LEU A 303 -23.44 2.63 -19.00
CA LEU A 303 -23.25 4.04 -18.59
C LEU A 303 -24.47 4.89 -18.87
N LYS A 304 -25.15 4.68 -20.00
CA LYS A 304 -26.41 5.40 -20.28
C LYS A 304 -27.52 5.02 -19.29
N GLU A 305 -27.67 3.74 -18.97
CA GLU A 305 -28.64 3.29 -17.95
C GLU A 305 -28.34 3.96 -16.58
N LEU A 306 -27.06 4.10 -16.23
CA LEU A 306 -26.64 4.71 -14.98
C LEU A 306 -26.78 6.23 -14.97
N GLU A 307 -26.67 6.92 -16.10
CA GLU A 307 -26.94 8.38 -16.21
C GLU A 307 -28.42 8.69 -15.91
N GLU A 308 -29.33 7.75 -16.22
CA GLU A 308 -30.78 7.87 -15.99
C GLU A 308 -31.18 7.38 -14.57
N ASP A 309 -30.27 6.77 -13.82
CA ASP A 309 -30.57 6.22 -12.47
C ASP A 309 -30.54 7.33 -11.40
N GLU A 310 -31.71 7.84 -11.05
CA GLU A 310 -31.88 8.88 -10.02
C GLU A 310 -31.43 8.42 -8.61
N SER A 311 -31.24 7.10 -8.39
CA SER A 311 -30.76 6.57 -7.10
C SER A 311 -29.26 6.73 -6.89
N LEU A 312 -28.50 7.05 -7.95
CA LEU A 312 -27.07 7.26 -7.86
C LEU A 312 -26.75 8.67 -7.33
N PRO A 313 -25.68 8.80 -6.50
CA PRO A 313 -25.18 10.10 -6.13
C PRO A 313 -24.77 10.90 -7.39
N ARG A 314 -25.05 12.20 -7.42
CA ARG A 314 -24.62 13.08 -8.54
C ARG A 314 -23.11 13.04 -8.82
N SER A 315 -22.33 12.64 -7.82
CA SER A 315 -20.88 12.50 -7.92
C SER A 315 -20.43 11.13 -8.45
N ALA A 316 -21.35 10.18 -8.67
CA ALA A 316 -21.01 8.83 -9.13
C ALA A 316 -20.54 8.82 -10.59
N LEU A 317 -21.13 9.68 -11.43
CA LEU A 317 -20.81 9.78 -12.84
C LEU A 317 -20.42 11.22 -13.16
N ILE A 318 -19.21 11.43 -13.66
CA ILE A 318 -18.71 12.74 -14.08
C ILE A 318 -18.29 12.68 -15.54
N LYS A 319 -19.10 13.29 -16.38
CA LYS A 319 -18.84 13.40 -17.80
C LYS A 319 -17.91 14.59 -18.09
N ILE A 320 -16.84 14.32 -18.80
CA ILE A 320 -15.91 15.36 -19.27
C ILE A 320 -16.43 15.90 -20.60
N ALA A 321 -16.98 17.12 -20.55
CA ALA A 321 -17.62 17.74 -21.70
C ALA A 321 -16.64 18.03 -22.85
N ASN A 322 -15.42 18.44 -22.53
CA ASN A 322 -14.37 18.70 -23.49
C ASN A 322 -13.44 17.49 -23.60
N LYS A 323 -13.55 16.71 -24.68
CA LYS A 323 -12.72 15.55 -24.93
C LYS A 323 -11.20 15.83 -24.89
N TYR A 324 -10.79 17.05 -25.24
CA TYR A 324 -9.38 17.45 -25.24
C TYR A 324 -8.82 17.66 -23.81
N ASN A 325 -9.68 17.70 -22.81
CA ASN A 325 -9.26 17.77 -21.41
C ASN A 325 -9.07 16.38 -20.80
N PHE A 326 -9.68 15.34 -21.37
CA PHE A 326 -9.57 13.97 -20.86
C PHE A 326 -8.37 13.26 -21.49
N LYS A 327 -7.17 13.80 -21.20
CA LYS A 327 -5.89 13.38 -21.79
C LYS A 327 -5.33 12.10 -21.15
N THR A 328 -6.12 11.05 -21.14
CA THR A 328 -5.73 9.71 -20.68
C THR A 328 -6.01 8.69 -21.78
N PRO A 329 -5.19 7.64 -21.95
CA PRO A 329 -5.46 6.59 -22.93
C PRO A 329 -6.69 5.74 -22.61
N LEU A 330 -7.22 5.84 -21.38
CA LEU A 330 -8.34 5.03 -20.92
C LEU A 330 -9.69 5.53 -21.43
N ASN A 331 -10.62 4.58 -21.68
CA ASN A 331 -12.02 4.89 -21.99
C ASN A 331 -12.72 5.57 -20.81
N VAL A 332 -12.54 5.04 -19.62
CA VAL A 332 -13.07 5.57 -18.36
C VAL A 332 -11.99 5.51 -17.27
N VAL A 333 -12.13 6.35 -16.24
CA VAL A 333 -11.23 6.35 -15.07
C VAL A 333 -12.07 6.25 -13.80
N PHE A 334 -11.68 5.34 -12.92
CA PHE A 334 -12.32 5.14 -11.63
C PHE A 334 -11.63 5.92 -10.53
N ALA A 335 -12.42 6.54 -9.66
CA ALA A 335 -11.94 7.14 -8.41
C ALA A 335 -12.76 6.58 -7.25
N SER A 336 -12.15 5.67 -6.48
CA SER A 336 -12.77 5.08 -5.28
C SER A 336 -12.54 5.91 -4.02
N TYR A 337 -11.73 6.96 -4.12
CA TYR A 337 -11.35 7.80 -3.02
C TYR A 337 -11.63 9.28 -3.31
N LYS A 338 -12.25 9.98 -2.36
CA LYS A 338 -12.65 11.38 -2.53
C LYS A 338 -11.54 12.35 -2.96
N PRO A 339 -10.32 12.28 -2.39
CA PRO A 339 -9.18 13.06 -2.85
C PRO A 339 -8.80 12.81 -4.31
N GLU A 340 -8.79 11.55 -4.74
CA GLU A 340 -8.50 11.21 -6.15
C GLU A 340 -9.51 11.84 -7.11
N ARG A 341 -10.80 11.84 -6.72
CA ARG A 341 -11.87 12.50 -7.49
C ARG A 341 -11.58 13.99 -7.72
N LYS A 342 -11.22 14.70 -6.64
CA LYS A 342 -10.85 16.12 -6.73
C LYS A 342 -9.61 16.33 -7.61
N PHE A 343 -8.65 15.44 -7.50
CA PHE A 343 -7.43 15.51 -8.30
C PHE A 343 -7.72 15.31 -9.79
N ILE A 344 -8.55 14.34 -10.17
CA ILE A 344 -8.96 14.10 -11.56
C ILE A 344 -9.75 15.30 -12.10
N GLN A 345 -10.65 15.90 -11.31
CA GLN A 345 -11.36 17.12 -11.69
C GLN A 345 -10.39 18.28 -11.98
N GLY A 346 -9.33 18.40 -11.17
CA GLY A 346 -8.26 19.36 -11.42
C GLY A 346 -7.50 19.06 -12.72
N LEU A 347 -7.10 17.80 -12.96
CA LEU A 347 -6.40 17.39 -14.18
C LEU A 347 -7.23 17.65 -15.46
N THR A 348 -8.54 17.50 -15.36
CA THR A 348 -9.48 17.70 -16.49
C THR A 348 -10.00 19.12 -16.64
N SER A 349 -9.57 20.06 -15.78
CA SER A 349 -9.87 21.48 -15.95
C SER A 349 -9.17 22.05 -17.19
N ASP A 350 -9.77 23.02 -17.87
CA ASP A 350 -9.22 23.61 -19.09
C ASP A 350 -7.78 24.12 -18.92
N GLU A 351 -7.50 24.73 -17.80
CA GLU A 351 -6.19 25.33 -17.52
C GLU A 351 -5.10 24.29 -17.31
N VAL A 352 -5.39 23.23 -16.58
CA VAL A 352 -4.41 22.17 -16.28
C VAL A 352 -4.24 21.25 -17.49
N ALA A 353 -5.34 20.88 -18.14
CA ALA A 353 -5.30 20.05 -19.31
C ALA A 353 -4.44 20.63 -20.45
N ARG A 354 -4.45 21.98 -20.63
CA ARG A 354 -3.55 22.66 -21.59
C ARG A 354 -2.07 22.60 -21.20
N ALA A 355 -1.79 22.45 -19.92
CA ALA A 355 -0.42 22.48 -19.39
C ALA A 355 0.27 21.12 -19.35
N ILE A 356 -0.45 20.02 -19.63
CA ILE A 356 0.05 18.65 -19.60
C ILE A 356 -0.20 17.97 -20.95
N ASP A 357 0.57 16.91 -21.26
CA ASP A 357 0.42 16.17 -22.50
C ASP A 357 -0.51 14.96 -22.32
N ALA A 358 -0.30 14.19 -21.26
CA ALA A 358 -1.09 13.02 -20.93
C ALA A 358 -1.04 12.71 -19.43
N TRP A 359 -1.97 11.90 -18.96
CA TRP A 359 -1.94 11.38 -17.60
C TRP A 359 -2.60 10.00 -17.54
N ILE A 360 -2.23 9.25 -16.50
CA ILE A 360 -2.82 7.95 -16.20
C ILE A 360 -3.08 7.85 -14.70
N LYS A 361 -4.23 7.34 -14.32
CA LYS A 361 -4.46 6.81 -12.98
C LYS A 361 -4.05 5.34 -12.98
N SER A 362 -3.18 4.97 -12.07
CA SER A 362 -2.74 3.58 -11.95
C SER A 362 -3.93 2.68 -11.58
N PRO A 363 -4.03 1.49 -12.17
CA PRO A 363 -4.93 0.47 -11.65
C PRO A 363 -4.43 -0.01 -10.28
N ASP A 364 -5.32 -0.52 -9.45
CA ASP A 364 -5.01 -0.91 -8.07
C ASP A 364 -3.92 -2.00 -7.97
N VAL A 365 -3.74 -2.80 -9.01
CA VAL A 365 -2.79 -3.92 -9.02
C VAL A 365 -2.06 -4.02 -10.37
N GLY A 366 -0.73 -4.26 -10.29
CA GLY A 366 0.01 -4.87 -11.38
C GLY A 366 0.49 -3.97 -12.51
N PHE A 367 0.45 -2.65 -12.37
CA PHE A 367 0.95 -1.73 -13.40
C PHE A 367 2.36 -1.23 -13.09
N TYR A 368 2.55 -0.61 -11.94
CA TYR A 368 3.84 -0.08 -11.50
C TYR A 368 4.03 -0.42 -10.02
N SER A 369 5.18 -0.93 -9.63
CA SER A 369 5.37 -1.41 -8.26
C SER A 369 6.67 -0.89 -7.69
N ILE A 370 6.58 -0.16 -6.58
CA ILE A 370 7.72 0.29 -5.79
C ILE A 370 7.73 -0.49 -4.49
N LYS A 371 8.79 -1.25 -4.26
CA LYS A 371 8.97 -2.01 -3.01
C LYS A 371 9.44 -1.08 -1.89
N TYR A 372 8.87 -1.24 -0.72
CA TYR A 372 9.25 -0.48 0.46
C TYR A 372 9.18 -1.35 1.72
N SER A 373 9.86 -0.91 2.77
CA SER A 373 9.81 -1.55 4.07
C SER A 373 9.68 -0.52 5.18
N TRP A 374 8.92 -0.87 6.22
CA TRP A 374 8.75 -0.04 7.41
C TRP A 374 8.68 -0.92 8.66
N ARG A 375 8.66 -0.29 9.83
CA ARG A 375 8.46 -0.98 11.09
C ARG A 375 7.10 -0.60 11.68
N LYS A 376 6.36 -1.59 12.16
CA LYS A 376 5.17 -1.39 12.97
C LYS A 376 5.48 -1.95 14.37
N GLY A 377 5.90 -1.06 15.27
CA GLY A 377 6.49 -1.47 16.55
C GLY A 377 7.82 -2.23 16.31
N GLU A 378 7.96 -3.41 16.89
CA GLU A 378 9.17 -4.25 16.75
C GLU A 378 9.19 -5.10 15.46
N HIS A 379 8.07 -5.18 14.73
CA HIS A 379 7.95 -6.06 13.57
C HIS A 379 8.28 -5.34 12.26
N PRO A 380 9.29 -5.83 11.50
CA PRO A 380 9.54 -5.35 10.15
C PRO A 380 8.39 -5.76 9.23
N LYS A 381 7.89 -4.82 8.46
CA LYS A 381 6.89 -5.04 7.41
C LYS A 381 7.51 -4.73 6.05
N GLN A 382 7.11 -5.46 5.03
CA GLN A 382 7.45 -5.20 3.65
C GLN A 382 6.16 -5.07 2.85
N GLY A 383 6.18 -4.16 1.89
CA GLY A 383 5.06 -3.95 0.99
C GLY A 383 5.55 -3.50 -0.38
N SER A 384 4.62 -3.42 -1.28
CA SER A 384 4.78 -2.71 -2.54
C SER A 384 3.60 -1.78 -2.71
N PHE A 385 3.83 -0.61 -3.26
CA PHE A 385 2.76 0.30 -3.63
C PHE A 385 2.90 0.71 -5.08
N ASN A 386 1.78 1.06 -5.65
CA ASN A 386 1.62 1.55 -6.99
C ASN A 386 1.22 3.01 -6.84
N PRO A 387 2.02 3.99 -7.32
CA PRO A 387 1.65 5.40 -7.22
C PRO A 387 0.31 5.67 -7.89
N ASP A 388 -0.48 6.58 -7.35
CA ASP A 388 -1.86 6.81 -7.80
C ASP A 388 -1.92 7.37 -9.22
N PHE A 389 -1.02 8.30 -9.58
CA PHE A 389 -1.03 8.96 -10.90
C PHE A 389 0.37 9.12 -11.49
N PHE A 390 0.41 9.06 -12.82
CA PHE A 390 1.53 9.52 -13.64
C PHE A 390 1.04 10.59 -14.61
N ILE A 391 1.75 11.73 -14.65
CA ILE A 391 1.38 12.88 -15.48
C ILE A 391 2.59 13.24 -16.34
N LYS A 392 2.41 13.28 -17.65
CA LYS A 392 3.43 13.64 -18.63
C LYS A 392 3.32 15.11 -19.01
N LYS A 393 4.47 15.79 -19.00
CA LYS A 393 4.64 17.16 -19.54
C LYS A 393 6.00 17.26 -20.22
N GLY A 394 6.02 17.21 -21.55
CA GLY A 394 7.28 17.08 -22.31
C GLY A 394 8.02 15.81 -21.91
N ASN A 395 9.27 15.99 -21.50
CA ASN A 395 10.11 14.90 -20.99
C ASN A 395 10.00 14.70 -19.46
N ASP A 396 9.21 15.51 -18.78
CA ASP A 396 9.03 15.40 -17.34
C ASP A 396 7.82 14.49 -17.00
N ILE A 397 8.01 13.59 -16.07
CA ILE A 397 6.96 12.69 -15.54
C ILE A 397 6.77 13.01 -14.05
N PHE A 398 5.56 13.44 -13.71
CA PHE A 398 5.16 13.61 -12.30
C PHE A 398 4.49 12.35 -11.82
N VAL A 399 5.05 11.78 -10.76
CA VAL A 399 4.52 10.61 -10.10
C VAL A 399 3.87 11.07 -8.81
N VAL A 400 2.58 10.88 -8.69
CA VAL A 400 1.78 11.41 -7.59
C VAL A 400 1.19 10.29 -6.75
N GLU A 401 1.39 10.40 -5.45
CA GLU A 401 0.71 9.61 -4.41
C GLU A 401 -0.18 10.56 -3.60
N ILE A 402 -1.45 10.20 -3.42
CA ILE A 402 -2.45 11.03 -2.75
C ILE A 402 -2.80 10.46 -1.39
N LYS A 403 -2.76 11.29 -0.37
CA LYS A 403 -3.19 10.96 1.00
C LYS A 403 -3.97 12.12 1.62
N MET A 404 -4.63 11.87 2.75
CA MET A 404 -5.25 12.95 3.52
C MET A 404 -4.18 13.83 4.18
N ASP A 405 -4.52 15.09 4.46
CA ASP A 405 -3.60 16.06 5.07
C ASP A 405 -3.06 15.61 6.45
N SER A 406 -3.81 14.75 7.14
CA SER A 406 -3.47 14.22 8.47
C SER A 406 -2.74 12.87 8.45
N ASP A 407 -2.50 12.29 7.29
CA ASP A 407 -1.98 10.92 7.18
C ASP A 407 -0.44 10.88 7.24
N VAL A 408 0.09 11.22 8.41
CA VAL A 408 1.53 11.24 8.72
C VAL A 408 1.87 9.96 9.49
N SER A 409 1.96 8.84 8.78
CA SER A 409 2.30 7.53 9.34
C SER A 409 3.73 7.09 8.98
N ASP A 410 4.30 6.18 9.79
CA ASP A 410 5.61 5.58 9.50
C ASP A 410 5.63 4.84 8.16
N GLU A 411 4.49 4.27 7.78
CA GLU A 411 4.32 3.64 6.49
C GLU A 411 4.43 4.66 5.35
N ASN A 412 3.76 5.81 5.44
CA ASN A 412 3.83 6.85 4.43
C ASN A 412 5.21 7.55 4.40
N ARG A 413 5.88 7.69 5.55
CA ARG A 413 7.29 8.12 5.61
C ARG A 413 8.19 7.16 4.82
N ALA A 414 7.99 5.86 5.01
CA ALA A 414 8.73 4.84 4.28
C ALA A 414 8.42 4.89 2.77
N LYS A 415 7.14 4.96 2.38
CA LYS A 415 6.74 5.10 0.96
C LYS A 415 7.42 6.28 0.30
N LEU A 416 7.39 7.47 0.94
CA LEU A 416 8.04 8.67 0.43
C LEU A 416 9.54 8.47 0.23
N ARG A 417 10.23 7.94 1.23
CA ARG A 417 11.69 7.72 1.16
C ARG A 417 12.07 6.75 0.05
N TYR A 418 11.39 5.60 -0.01
CA TYR A 418 11.67 4.57 -1.02
C TYR A 418 11.31 5.03 -2.43
N ALA A 419 10.21 5.76 -2.62
CA ALA A 419 9.84 6.31 -3.91
C ALA A 419 10.85 7.37 -4.39
N LYS A 420 11.30 8.27 -3.53
CA LYS A 420 12.33 9.26 -3.89
C LYS A 420 13.64 8.58 -4.29
N GLU A 421 14.06 7.55 -3.57
CA GLU A 421 15.25 6.79 -3.92
C GLU A 421 15.07 6.04 -5.26
N HIS A 422 13.90 5.40 -5.46
CA HIS A 422 13.57 4.69 -6.68
C HIS A 422 13.64 5.62 -7.90
N PHE A 423 12.94 6.75 -7.87
CA PHE A 423 12.94 7.67 -9.00
C PHE A 423 14.27 8.41 -9.18
N ARG A 424 15.06 8.59 -8.13
CA ARG A 424 16.45 9.05 -8.27
C ARG A 424 17.25 8.05 -9.10
N LYS A 425 17.17 6.75 -8.75
CA LYS A 425 17.85 5.68 -9.52
C LYS A 425 17.36 5.60 -10.97
N VAL A 426 16.04 5.70 -11.20
CA VAL A 426 15.48 5.76 -12.56
C VAL A 426 16.05 6.93 -13.33
N ASN A 427 16.12 8.12 -12.71
CA ASN A 427 16.71 9.32 -13.34
C ASN A 427 18.20 9.20 -13.62
N ASP A 428 18.93 8.42 -12.84
CA ASP A 428 20.38 8.19 -13.03
C ASP A 428 20.64 7.19 -14.16
N LEU A 429 19.78 6.16 -14.30
CA LEU A 429 19.93 5.07 -15.26
C LEU A 429 19.50 5.44 -16.69
N GLN A 430 18.68 6.46 -16.89
CA GLN A 430 18.23 6.92 -18.20
C GLN A 430 18.19 8.46 -18.30
N LYS A 431 18.14 9.00 -19.55
CA LYS A 431 18.13 10.43 -19.83
C LYS A 431 16.94 10.87 -20.71
N GLU A 432 16.08 9.93 -21.08
CA GLU A 432 14.92 10.18 -21.95
C GLU A 432 13.85 11.01 -21.24
N GLN A 433 13.63 10.72 -19.97
CA GLN A 433 12.60 11.34 -19.14
C GLN A 433 13.16 11.75 -17.78
N ARG A 434 12.52 12.72 -17.14
CA ARG A 434 12.85 13.14 -15.78
C ARG A 434 11.68 12.93 -14.84
N TYR A 435 11.86 12.10 -13.82
CA TYR A 435 10.81 11.74 -12.87
C TYR A 435 10.86 12.62 -11.63
N TYR A 436 9.67 13.11 -11.21
CA TYR A 436 9.46 13.90 -10.00
C TYR A 436 8.36 13.25 -9.17
N PHE A 437 8.74 12.64 -8.08
CA PHE A 437 7.78 12.06 -7.15
C PHE A 437 7.21 13.16 -6.23
N LYS A 438 5.88 13.16 -6.07
CA LYS A 438 5.14 14.12 -5.25
C LYS A 438 4.15 13.40 -4.35
N PHE A 439 4.21 13.72 -3.07
CA PHE A 439 3.22 13.27 -2.09
C PHE A 439 2.23 14.42 -1.88
N LEU A 440 0.99 14.26 -2.30
CA LEU A 440 0.00 15.34 -2.31
C LEU A 440 -1.18 15.03 -1.39
N SER A 441 -1.79 16.09 -0.90
CA SER A 441 -3.06 16.05 -0.18
C SER A 441 -4.03 17.09 -0.75
N PRO A 442 -5.35 16.98 -0.49
CA PRO A 442 -6.35 17.90 -1.03
C PRO A 442 -6.04 19.37 -0.83
N GLY A 443 -5.41 19.73 0.31
CA GLY A 443 -5.02 21.11 0.60
C GLY A 443 -3.91 21.64 -0.31
N SER A 444 -3.15 20.77 -0.98
CA SER A 444 -2.02 21.16 -1.83
C SER A 444 -2.30 21.09 -3.34
N PHE A 445 -3.47 20.61 -3.77
CA PHE A 445 -3.76 20.37 -5.18
C PHE A 445 -3.70 21.64 -6.03
N ASP A 446 -4.37 22.71 -5.59
CA ASP A 446 -4.42 23.96 -6.35
C ASP A 446 -3.03 24.58 -6.54
N LEU A 447 -2.20 24.49 -5.50
CA LEU A 447 -0.82 24.98 -5.54
C LEU A 447 0.05 24.11 -6.46
N PHE A 448 -0.14 22.81 -6.43
CA PHE A 448 0.53 21.90 -7.35
C PHE A 448 0.14 22.18 -8.80
N PHE A 449 -1.14 22.30 -9.10
CA PHE A 449 -1.62 22.61 -10.44
C PHE A 449 -1.16 24.00 -10.92
N LYS A 450 -1.11 24.99 -10.03
CA LYS A 450 -0.53 26.30 -10.33
C LYS A 450 0.96 26.19 -10.65
N ALA A 451 1.71 25.44 -9.86
CA ALA A 451 3.13 25.19 -10.11
C ALA A 451 3.35 24.45 -11.44
N LEU A 452 2.50 23.50 -11.77
CA LEU A 452 2.54 22.74 -13.01
C LEU A 452 2.33 23.66 -14.24
N ARG A 453 1.37 24.58 -14.17
CA ARG A 453 1.10 25.56 -15.24
C ARG A 453 2.26 26.54 -15.43
N ASN A 454 2.80 27.02 -14.34
CA ASN A 454 3.84 28.08 -14.37
C ASN A 454 5.27 27.55 -14.52
N GLY A 455 5.47 26.24 -14.64
CA GLY A 455 6.78 25.63 -14.74
C GLY A 455 7.58 25.57 -13.43
N ALA A 456 7.01 26.00 -12.31
CA ALA A 456 7.66 26.01 -10.99
C ALA A 456 7.55 24.67 -10.22
N TYR A 457 7.22 23.59 -10.91
CA TYR A 457 6.95 22.29 -10.33
C TYR A 457 8.17 21.53 -9.81
N LYS A 458 9.35 21.86 -10.33
CA LYS A 458 10.60 21.16 -9.95
C LYS A 458 10.86 21.29 -8.45
N ASP A 459 10.71 22.51 -7.96
CA ASP A 459 10.95 22.86 -6.55
C ASP A 459 9.69 22.78 -5.68
N PHE A 460 8.56 22.42 -6.28
CA PHE A 460 7.32 22.30 -5.52
C PHE A 460 7.40 21.15 -4.52
N LYS A 461 7.04 21.42 -3.29
CA LYS A 461 6.92 20.46 -2.20
C LYS A 461 5.63 20.75 -1.43
N SER A 462 4.81 19.75 -1.21
CA SER A 462 3.59 19.89 -0.44
C SER A 462 3.88 19.98 1.07
N GLU A 463 2.93 20.50 1.83
CA GLU A 463 3.02 20.53 3.29
C GLU A 463 3.04 19.10 3.88
N LEU A 464 2.23 18.18 3.31
CA LEU A 464 2.24 16.78 3.71
C LEU A 464 3.61 16.14 3.47
N GLU A 465 4.20 16.36 2.30
CA GLU A 465 5.54 15.84 1.98
C GLU A 465 6.59 16.39 2.95
N ALA A 466 6.48 17.66 3.34
CA ALA A 466 7.36 18.27 4.32
C ALA A 466 7.24 17.62 5.72
N LYS A 467 6.00 17.33 6.15
CA LYS A 467 5.73 16.63 7.42
C LYS A 467 6.21 15.17 7.43
N LEU A 468 6.14 14.49 6.29
CA LEU A 468 6.59 13.11 6.17
C LEU A 468 8.12 12.99 6.17
N GLU A 469 8.85 14.05 5.85
CA GLU A 469 10.31 14.07 5.91
C GLU A 469 10.86 14.46 7.28
N GLU A 470 10.01 14.92 8.20
CA GLU A 470 10.34 15.11 9.61
C GLU A 470 10.51 13.76 10.31
#